data_c57f23544c7ed973d3184dd1f6afa1e5
#
_entry.id   c57f23544c7ed973d3184dd1f6afa1e5
#
_cell.length_a   1.000
_cell.length_b   1.000
_cell.length_c   1.000
_cell.angle_alpha   90.00
_cell.angle_beta   90.00
_cell.angle_gamma   90.00
#
_symmetry.space_group_name_H-M   'P 1'
#
loop_
_entity.id
_entity.type
_entity.pdbx_description
1 polymer ?
#
loop_
_entity_poly.entity_id
_entity_poly.type
_entity_poly.pdbx_seq_one_letter_code
_entity_poly.pdbx_strand_id
1 'polypeptide(L)'
;MLSTTTITKRVEDLDWSQIGRDLDERGYAVTPRILCQDECERLAGLFDEEKRFRATVDMRRVRFGSGVYRYFDYPLPGAVQELRETFYSPLSKVANEWARKLRVEKESPETLPEFLERCHEKGQTRPTPLILRYEEGDHNALHQDVYGEVGFPFQVLTVLSRHEDYTGGESLLVTQRPRAQSVGEAITLDQGEVLIFPNKHRPVEGKRGHYRVNVRHGVSPLRSGERYALGIIFHDAE
;
A
#
# COMPACT_ATOMS: atom_id res chain seq x y z
N MET A 1 17.12 4.06 18.35
CA MET A 1 16.24 4.81 19.27
C MET A 1 14.79 5.02 18.76
N LEU A 2 14.23 4.09 17.97
CA LEU A 2 12.81 4.18 17.54
C LEU A 2 11.84 3.57 18.58
N SER A 3 12.35 2.89 19.60
CA SER A 3 11.56 2.10 20.55
C SER A 3 10.71 2.91 21.55
N THR A 4 10.84 4.22 21.63
CA THR A 4 10.11 5.05 22.61
C THR A 4 9.00 5.92 22.01
N THR A 5 8.94 6.01 20.66
CA THR A 5 7.97 6.83 19.97
C THR A 5 6.89 5.92 19.34
N THR A 6 5.62 6.27 19.48
CA THR A 6 4.49 5.52 18.89
C THR A 6 4.55 5.55 17.35
N ILE A 7 3.91 4.58 16.69
CA ILE A 7 3.73 4.57 15.22
C ILE A 7 3.08 5.88 14.79
N THR A 8 2.01 6.28 15.47
CA THR A 8 1.30 7.55 15.24
C THR A 8 2.26 8.73 15.18
N LYS A 9 3.10 8.89 16.20
CA LYS A 9 4.03 10.02 16.27
C LYS A 9 5.05 9.99 15.13
N ARG A 10 5.58 8.81 14.78
CA ARG A 10 6.54 8.66 13.67
C ARG A 10 5.93 9.01 12.31
N VAL A 11 4.63 8.71 12.10
CA VAL A 11 3.90 9.07 10.88
C VAL A 11 3.53 10.55 10.86
N GLU A 12 3.14 11.13 12.01
CA GLU A 12 2.86 12.56 12.13
C GLU A 12 4.11 13.43 11.86
N ASP A 13 5.28 12.96 12.27
CA ASP A 13 6.55 13.66 12.09
C ASP A 13 7.12 13.60 10.67
N LEU A 14 6.48 12.89 9.74
CA LEU A 14 6.88 12.85 8.34
C LEU A 14 6.72 14.22 7.64
N ASP A 15 7.63 14.52 6.73
CA ASP A 15 7.46 15.67 5.82
C ASP A 15 6.38 15.37 4.76
N TRP A 16 5.12 15.55 5.15
CA TRP A 16 3.98 15.35 4.26
C TRP A 16 3.97 16.27 3.04
N SER A 17 4.66 17.43 3.12
CA SER A 17 4.82 18.31 1.97
C SER A 17 5.76 17.67 0.93
N GLN A 18 6.86 17.06 1.37
CA GLN A 18 7.77 16.34 0.47
C GLN A 18 7.09 15.09 -0.09
N ILE A 19 6.38 14.31 0.74
CA ILE A 19 5.62 13.14 0.31
C ILE A 19 4.61 13.52 -0.79
N GLY A 20 3.87 14.62 -0.60
CA GLY A 20 2.93 15.12 -1.60
C GLY A 20 3.62 15.46 -2.94
N ARG A 21 4.77 16.13 -2.89
CA ARG A 21 5.59 16.42 -4.10
C ARG A 21 6.05 15.14 -4.79
N ASP A 22 6.59 14.18 -4.04
CA ASP A 22 7.07 12.91 -4.60
C ASP A 22 5.92 12.11 -5.27
N LEU A 23 4.74 12.07 -4.65
CA LEU A 23 3.55 11.45 -5.23
C LEU A 23 3.12 12.14 -6.53
N ASP A 24 3.17 13.47 -6.60
CA ASP A 24 2.83 14.22 -7.80
C ASP A 24 3.84 14.01 -8.93
N GLU A 25 5.14 14.09 -8.64
CA GLU A 25 6.21 14.05 -9.63
C GLU A 25 6.54 12.63 -10.09
N ARG A 26 6.77 11.74 -9.12
CA ARG A 26 7.24 10.36 -9.36
C ARG A 26 6.10 9.34 -9.39
N GLY A 27 4.99 9.64 -8.69
CA GLY A 27 3.86 8.72 -8.51
C GLY A 27 4.03 7.76 -7.34
N TYR A 28 5.06 7.94 -6.52
CA TYR A 28 5.26 7.22 -5.26
C TYR A 28 6.13 8.02 -4.32
N ALA A 29 6.06 7.70 -3.03
CA ALA A 29 6.94 8.22 -2.01
C ALA A 29 7.45 7.09 -1.12
N VAL A 30 8.70 7.18 -0.67
CA VAL A 30 9.30 6.29 0.32
C VAL A 30 9.54 7.11 1.58
N THR A 31 9.10 6.60 2.73
CA THR A 31 9.31 7.25 4.01
C THR A 31 10.58 6.71 4.69
N PRO A 32 11.15 7.45 5.66
CA PRO A 32 12.04 6.84 6.64
C PRO A 32 11.36 5.67 7.35
N ARG A 33 12.15 4.89 8.09
CA ARG A 33 11.66 3.74 8.86
C ARG A 33 10.55 4.15 9.84
N ILE A 34 9.36 3.62 9.63
CA ILE A 34 8.17 3.82 10.47
C ILE A 34 8.03 2.72 11.52
N LEU A 35 8.35 1.48 11.16
CA LEU A 35 8.35 0.36 12.10
C LEU A 35 9.76 0.04 12.57
N CYS A 36 9.94 -0.15 13.88
CA CYS A 36 11.19 -0.69 14.39
C CYS A 36 11.27 -2.20 14.13
N GLN A 37 12.48 -2.77 14.31
CA GLN A 37 12.73 -4.18 14.06
C GLN A 37 11.74 -5.09 14.83
N ASP A 38 11.58 -4.87 16.13
CA ASP A 38 10.69 -5.67 16.98
C ASP A 38 9.21 -5.60 16.51
N GLU A 39 8.78 -4.44 15.99
CA GLU A 39 7.43 -4.28 15.43
C GLU A 39 7.28 -5.06 14.13
N CYS A 40 8.30 -5.02 13.26
CA CYS A 40 8.32 -5.79 12.02
C CYS A 40 8.29 -7.30 12.29
N GLU A 41 9.13 -7.78 13.22
CA GLU A 41 9.19 -9.20 13.59
C GLU A 41 7.87 -9.69 14.20
N ARG A 42 7.26 -8.90 15.09
CA ARG A 42 5.93 -9.23 15.63
C ARG A 42 4.85 -9.28 14.56
N LEU A 43 4.84 -8.33 13.63
CA LEU A 43 3.87 -8.30 12.54
C LEU A 43 4.07 -9.48 11.57
N ALA A 44 5.31 -9.80 11.21
CA ALA A 44 5.59 -10.97 10.37
C ALA A 44 5.14 -12.27 11.04
N GLY A 45 5.39 -12.41 12.35
CA GLY A 45 4.96 -13.57 13.14
C GLY A 45 3.44 -13.78 13.18
N LEU A 46 2.64 -12.73 12.98
CA LEU A 46 1.18 -12.88 12.88
C LEU A 46 0.76 -13.74 11.69
N PHE A 47 1.61 -13.88 10.67
CA PHE A 47 1.27 -14.68 9.50
C PHE A 47 0.87 -16.10 9.86
N ASP A 48 1.44 -16.69 10.88
CA ASP A 48 1.15 -18.07 11.30
C ASP A 48 -0.08 -18.19 12.23
N GLU A 49 -0.68 -17.06 12.64
CA GLU A 49 -1.88 -17.03 13.48
C GLU A 49 -3.16 -17.05 12.64
N GLU A 50 -3.53 -18.21 12.06
CA GLU A 50 -4.66 -18.36 11.10
C GLU A 50 -5.95 -17.67 11.53
N LYS A 51 -6.26 -17.67 12.82
CA LYS A 51 -7.50 -17.08 13.37
C LYS A 51 -7.62 -15.56 13.21
N ARG A 52 -6.53 -14.90 12.86
CA ARG A 52 -6.52 -13.44 12.62
C ARG A 52 -6.94 -13.05 11.21
N PHE A 53 -7.09 -14.03 10.34
CA PHE A 53 -7.30 -13.79 8.92
C PHE A 53 -8.66 -14.30 8.47
N ARG A 54 -9.38 -13.44 7.73
CA ARG A 54 -10.64 -13.81 7.08
C ARG A 54 -10.45 -14.63 5.81
N ALA A 55 -9.29 -14.53 5.17
CA ALA A 55 -8.99 -15.22 3.93
C ALA A 55 -7.47 -15.42 3.74
N THR A 56 -7.11 -16.59 3.22
CA THR A 56 -5.77 -16.93 2.74
C THR A 56 -5.85 -17.19 1.24
N VAL A 57 -5.00 -16.53 0.46
CA VAL A 57 -5.01 -16.61 -1.00
C VAL A 57 -3.63 -17.06 -1.51
N ASP A 58 -3.59 -18.16 -2.23
CA ASP A 58 -2.47 -18.55 -3.07
C ASP A 58 -2.57 -17.79 -4.40
N MET A 59 -1.59 -16.92 -4.68
CA MET A 59 -1.58 -16.05 -5.85
C MET A 59 -1.63 -16.81 -7.18
N ARG A 60 -1.13 -18.05 -7.20
CA ARG A 60 -1.18 -18.92 -8.41
C ARG A 60 -2.62 -19.19 -8.83
N ARG A 61 -3.53 -19.38 -7.86
CA ARG A 61 -4.95 -19.68 -8.12
C ARG A 61 -5.72 -18.52 -8.73
N VAL A 62 -5.29 -17.30 -8.45
CA VAL A 62 -5.92 -16.06 -8.93
C VAL A 62 -5.14 -15.38 -10.06
N ARG A 63 -4.05 -16.01 -10.54
CA ARG A 63 -3.19 -15.51 -11.62
C ARG A 63 -2.47 -14.19 -11.32
N PHE A 64 -2.21 -13.91 -10.04
CA PHE A 64 -1.44 -12.75 -9.61
C PHE A 64 0.06 -13.03 -9.46
N GLY A 65 0.54 -14.18 -9.87
CA GLY A 65 1.92 -14.60 -9.71
C GLY A 65 2.03 -15.83 -8.82
N SER A 66 2.97 -15.83 -7.90
CA SER A 66 3.17 -16.88 -6.89
C SER A 66 3.48 -16.23 -5.53
N GLY A 67 3.23 -16.96 -4.47
CA GLY A 67 3.28 -16.49 -3.09
C GLY A 67 1.92 -16.58 -2.42
N VAL A 68 1.89 -16.24 -1.16
CA VAL A 68 0.67 -16.31 -0.35
C VAL A 68 0.42 -14.97 0.33
N TYR A 69 -0.82 -14.52 0.32
CA TYR A 69 -1.22 -13.41 1.17
C TYR A 69 -2.44 -13.76 2.01
N ARG A 70 -2.55 -13.08 3.16
CA ARG A 70 -3.62 -13.28 4.13
C ARG A 70 -4.25 -11.94 4.48
N TYR A 71 -5.55 -11.78 4.21
CA TYR A 71 -6.33 -10.63 4.65
C TYR A 71 -6.67 -10.77 6.12
N PHE A 72 -6.35 -9.76 6.91
CA PHE A 72 -6.81 -9.71 8.30
C PHE A 72 -8.32 -9.72 8.41
N ASP A 73 -8.81 -10.18 9.56
CA ASP A 73 -10.20 -10.00 9.97
C ASP A 73 -10.31 -8.89 11.01
N TYR A 74 -11.51 -8.40 11.24
CA TYR A 74 -11.79 -7.50 12.36
C TYR A 74 -11.91 -8.26 13.68
N PRO A 75 -11.41 -7.71 14.81
CA PRO A 75 -10.66 -6.46 14.90
C PRO A 75 -9.24 -6.59 14.36
N LEU A 76 -8.76 -5.55 13.68
CA LEU A 76 -7.38 -5.51 13.19
C LEU A 76 -6.37 -5.54 14.35
N PRO A 77 -5.17 -6.13 14.17
CA PRO A 77 -4.08 -5.97 15.12
C PRO A 77 -3.78 -4.49 15.37
N GLY A 78 -3.49 -4.11 16.62
CA GLY A 78 -3.36 -2.72 17.01
C GLY A 78 -2.40 -1.90 16.13
N ALA A 79 -1.22 -2.44 15.81
CA ALA A 79 -0.27 -1.75 14.93
C ALA A 79 -0.79 -1.58 13.48
N VAL A 80 -1.57 -2.54 12.97
CA VAL A 80 -2.18 -2.46 11.63
C VAL A 80 -3.27 -1.39 11.61
N GLN A 81 -4.10 -1.34 12.66
CA GLN A 81 -5.13 -0.32 12.82
C GLN A 81 -4.50 1.07 12.94
N GLU A 82 -3.48 1.22 13.79
CA GLU A 82 -2.76 2.49 14.01
C GLU A 82 -2.13 3.01 12.70
N LEU A 83 -1.46 2.15 11.93
CA LEU A 83 -0.94 2.52 10.62
C LEU A 83 -2.05 2.97 9.67
N ARG A 84 -3.15 2.19 9.59
CA ARG A 84 -4.27 2.50 8.70
C ARG A 84 -4.92 3.85 9.02
N GLU A 85 -5.16 4.14 10.27
CA GLU A 85 -5.75 5.41 10.73
C GLU A 85 -4.81 6.59 10.49
N THR A 86 -3.55 6.44 10.88
CA THR A 86 -2.61 7.56 10.88
C THR A 86 -2.18 7.98 9.47
N PHE A 87 -2.01 7.03 8.55
CA PHE A 87 -1.70 7.34 7.16
C PHE A 87 -2.91 7.89 6.40
N TYR A 88 -4.13 7.54 6.79
CA TYR A 88 -5.33 7.93 6.03
C TYR A 88 -5.51 9.44 5.97
N SER A 89 -5.52 10.13 7.11
CA SER A 89 -5.86 11.56 7.18
C SER A 89 -4.94 12.45 6.32
N PRO A 90 -3.61 12.36 6.38
CA PRO A 90 -2.77 13.14 5.47
C PRO A 90 -2.89 12.72 4.01
N LEU A 91 -3.07 11.41 3.74
CA LEU A 91 -3.27 10.93 2.37
C LEU A 91 -4.62 11.33 1.78
N SER A 92 -5.67 11.52 2.60
CA SER A 92 -6.95 12.02 2.11
C SER A 92 -6.84 13.43 1.51
N LYS A 93 -5.97 14.28 2.07
CA LYS A 93 -5.68 15.62 1.52
C LYS A 93 -5.04 15.53 0.13
N VAL A 94 -4.03 14.66 -0.02
CA VAL A 94 -3.39 14.41 -1.33
C VAL A 94 -4.39 13.81 -2.32
N ALA A 95 -5.23 12.87 -1.87
CA ALA A 95 -6.27 12.26 -2.68
C ALA A 95 -7.27 13.30 -3.21
N ASN A 96 -7.67 14.26 -2.37
CA ASN A 96 -8.58 15.33 -2.75
C ASN A 96 -7.92 16.34 -3.71
N GLU A 97 -6.63 16.62 -3.55
CA GLU A 97 -5.87 17.39 -4.54
C GLU A 97 -5.81 16.66 -5.90
N TRP A 98 -5.56 15.37 -5.91
CA TRP A 98 -5.59 14.57 -7.13
C TRP A 98 -6.95 14.51 -7.78
N ALA A 99 -8.03 14.40 -6.98
CA ALA A 99 -9.39 14.48 -7.47
C ALA A 99 -9.66 15.80 -8.20
N ARG A 100 -9.28 16.93 -7.59
CA ARG A 100 -9.38 18.28 -8.21
C ARG A 100 -8.57 18.40 -9.50
N LYS A 101 -7.29 17.93 -9.50
CA LYS A 101 -6.43 17.90 -10.70
C LYS A 101 -7.05 17.10 -11.83
N LEU A 102 -7.72 15.99 -11.51
CA LEU A 102 -8.39 15.10 -12.48
C LEU A 102 -9.84 15.44 -12.75
N ARG A 103 -10.39 16.50 -12.12
CA ARG A 103 -11.79 16.95 -12.23
C ARG A 103 -12.79 15.84 -11.84
N VAL A 104 -12.47 15.11 -10.78
CA VAL A 104 -13.35 14.10 -10.16
C VAL A 104 -14.09 14.78 -9.02
N GLU A 105 -15.41 14.74 -9.04
CA GLU A 105 -16.26 15.43 -8.04
C GLU A 105 -16.30 14.75 -6.66
N LYS A 106 -15.85 13.50 -6.58
CA LYS A 106 -15.90 12.72 -5.33
C LYS A 106 -14.66 12.97 -4.48
N GLU A 107 -14.84 13.66 -3.36
CA GLU A 107 -13.79 13.85 -2.35
C GLU A 107 -13.82 12.73 -1.29
N SER A 108 -12.63 12.39 -0.79
CA SER A 108 -12.45 11.49 0.34
C SER A 108 -12.71 12.26 1.65
N PRO A 109 -13.39 11.67 2.64
CA PRO A 109 -13.53 12.28 3.97
C PRO A 109 -12.17 12.52 4.64
N GLU A 110 -12.13 13.37 5.65
CA GLU A 110 -10.89 13.67 6.36
C GLU A 110 -10.44 12.52 7.26
N THR A 111 -11.39 11.72 7.76
CA THR A 111 -11.10 10.64 8.71
C THR A 111 -11.42 9.26 8.12
N LEU A 112 -10.65 8.25 8.56
CA LEU A 112 -10.87 6.86 8.16
C LEU A 112 -12.26 6.32 8.56
N PRO A 113 -12.77 6.56 9.79
CA PRO A 113 -14.11 6.12 10.15
C PRO A 113 -15.21 6.60 9.20
N GLU A 114 -15.22 7.91 8.86
CA GLU A 114 -16.18 8.46 7.90
C GLU A 114 -16.04 7.82 6.50
N PHE A 115 -14.81 7.50 6.10
CA PHE A 115 -14.56 6.82 4.84
C PHE A 115 -15.08 5.37 4.85
N LEU A 116 -14.84 4.65 5.95
CA LEU A 116 -15.34 3.28 6.11
C LEU A 116 -16.87 3.23 6.22
N GLU A 117 -17.50 4.23 6.82
CA GLU A 117 -18.97 4.37 6.77
C GLU A 117 -19.50 4.36 5.34
N ARG A 118 -18.88 5.13 4.43
CA ARG A 118 -19.24 5.12 3.00
C ARG A 118 -18.99 3.76 2.34
N CYS A 119 -17.94 3.04 2.75
CA CYS A 119 -17.71 1.67 2.28
C CYS A 119 -18.84 0.75 2.76
N HIS A 120 -19.19 0.81 4.03
CA HIS A 120 -20.20 -0.04 4.65
C HIS A 120 -21.60 0.21 4.08
N GLU A 121 -21.96 1.46 3.79
CA GLU A 121 -23.21 1.81 3.07
C GLU A 121 -23.34 1.13 1.69
N LYS A 122 -22.22 0.74 1.09
CA LYS A 122 -22.14 0.02 -0.19
C LYS A 122 -21.92 -1.49 -0.04
N GLY A 123 -22.04 -2.01 1.18
CA GLY A 123 -21.84 -3.44 1.47
C GLY A 123 -20.37 -3.87 1.55
N GLN A 124 -19.43 -2.93 1.43
CA GLN A 124 -17.99 -3.19 1.57
C GLN A 124 -17.61 -3.18 3.06
N THR A 125 -17.73 -4.32 3.72
CA THR A 125 -17.58 -4.43 5.18
C THR A 125 -16.37 -5.27 5.62
N ARG A 126 -15.65 -5.87 4.65
CA ARG A 126 -14.53 -6.77 4.94
C ARG A 126 -13.20 -6.04 4.90
N PRO A 127 -12.39 -6.09 5.96
CA PRO A 127 -11.10 -5.38 6.00
C PRO A 127 -10.15 -5.89 4.91
N THR A 128 -9.37 -4.97 4.36
CA THR A 128 -8.43 -5.23 3.27
C THR A 128 -6.95 -5.16 3.62
N PRO A 129 -6.51 -4.71 4.81
CA PRO A 129 -5.11 -4.89 5.20
C PRO A 129 -4.70 -6.36 5.16
N LEU A 130 -3.47 -6.61 4.70
CA LEU A 130 -3.00 -7.97 4.44
C LEU A 130 -1.50 -8.13 4.72
N ILE A 131 -1.09 -9.34 5.07
CA ILE A 131 0.32 -9.74 5.04
C ILE A 131 0.56 -10.61 3.81
N LEU A 132 1.67 -10.32 3.12
CA LEU A 132 2.16 -11.06 1.98
C LEU A 132 3.43 -11.81 2.37
N ARG A 133 3.55 -13.06 1.95
CA ARG A 133 4.72 -13.91 2.11
C ARG A 133 5.16 -14.40 0.75
N TYR A 134 6.46 -14.24 0.48
CA TYR A 134 7.13 -14.71 -0.72
C TYR A 134 8.32 -15.57 -0.34
N GLU A 135 8.47 -16.70 -1.02
CA GLU A 135 9.62 -17.59 -0.97
C GLU A 135 10.42 -17.50 -2.27
N GLU A 136 11.56 -18.17 -2.35
CA GLU A 136 12.38 -18.20 -3.57
C GLU A 136 11.56 -18.58 -4.82
N GLY A 137 11.66 -17.78 -5.87
CA GLY A 137 10.91 -17.91 -7.11
C GLY A 137 9.54 -17.21 -7.11
N ASP A 138 9.01 -16.82 -5.95
CA ASP A 138 7.73 -16.14 -5.85
C ASP A 138 7.83 -14.68 -6.35
N HIS A 139 6.72 -14.19 -6.88
CA HIS A 139 6.58 -12.84 -7.40
C HIS A 139 5.12 -12.41 -7.38
N ASN A 140 4.88 -11.10 -7.53
CA ASN A 140 3.53 -10.60 -7.77
C ASN A 140 3.47 -9.93 -9.15
N ALA A 141 2.61 -10.46 -10.02
CA ALA A 141 2.43 -9.93 -11.36
C ALA A 141 1.89 -8.48 -11.32
N LEU A 142 2.23 -7.69 -12.34
CA LEU A 142 1.78 -6.30 -12.43
C LEU A 142 0.26 -6.21 -12.54
N HIS A 143 -0.38 -5.64 -11.53
CA HIS A 143 -1.83 -5.52 -11.39
C HIS A 143 -2.26 -4.13 -10.89
N GLN A 144 -3.55 -3.98 -10.68
CA GLN A 144 -4.19 -2.82 -10.06
C GLN A 144 -5.19 -3.34 -9.03
N ASP A 145 -5.18 -2.75 -7.83
CA ASP A 145 -6.16 -3.07 -6.81
C ASP A 145 -7.41 -2.20 -6.97
N VAL A 146 -8.47 -2.82 -7.45
CA VAL A 146 -9.76 -2.16 -7.64
C VAL A 146 -10.84 -3.06 -7.06
N TYR A 147 -11.26 -2.75 -5.85
CA TYR A 147 -12.27 -3.50 -5.12
C TYR A 147 -13.46 -2.61 -4.79
N GLY A 148 -14.67 -3.06 -5.14
CA GLY A 148 -15.91 -2.38 -4.81
C GLY A 148 -16.17 -1.06 -5.53
N GLU A 149 -17.26 -0.40 -5.14
CA GLU A 149 -17.71 0.91 -5.68
C GLU A 149 -16.97 2.09 -5.02
N VAL A 150 -16.64 1.93 -3.73
CA VAL A 150 -15.92 2.93 -2.94
C VAL A 150 -14.45 2.53 -2.84
N GLY A 151 -13.57 3.32 -3.43
CA GLY A 151 -12.13 3.08 -3.40
C GLY A 151 -11.34 4.31 -2.96
N PHE A 152 -10.25 4.10 -2.24
CA PHE A 152 -9.27 5.12 -1.91
C PHE A 152 -8.12 5.05 -2.92
N PRO A 153 -7.57 6.17 -3.42
CA PRO A 153 -6.61 6.11 -4.53
C PRO A 153 -5.22 5.61 -4.17
N PHE A 154 -4.87 5.59 -2.89
CA PHE A 154 -3.55 5.17 -2.41
C PHE A 154 -3.60 3.89 -1.60
N GLN A 155 -2.48 3.21 -1.57
CA GLN A 155 -2.16 2.17 -0.61
C GLN A 155 -0.75 2.37 -0.05
N VAL A 156 -0.48 1.69 1.04
CA VAL A 156 0.76 1.77 1.78
C VAL A 156 1.32 0.35 1.93
N LEU A 157 2.60 0.17 1.63
CA LEU A 157 3.31 -1.09 1.79
C LEU A 157 4.52 -0.89 2.68
N THR A 158 4.74 -1.76 3.66
CA THR A 158 5.99 -1.84 4.43
C THR A 158 6.60 -3.22 4.34
N VAL A 159 7.93 -3.29 4.19
CA VAL A 159 8.67 -4.55 4.22
C VAL A 159 8.96 -4.90 5.67
N LEU A 160 8.63 -6.12 6.07
CA LEU A 160 8.82 -6.62 7.44
C LEU A 160 10.11 -7.43 7.59
N SER A 161 10.61 -8.05 6.52
CA SER A 161 11.88 -8.81 6.51
C SER A 161 13.07 -7.86 6.43
N ARG A 162 14.20 -8.28 7.01
CA ARG A 162 15.47 -7.54 6.89
C ARG A 162 16.03 -7.72 5.48
N HIS A 163 16.77 -6.73 5.00
CA HIS A 163 17.33 -6.77 3.65
C HIS A 163 18.32 -7.93 3.44
N GLU A 164 19.02 -8.36 4.50
CA GLU A 164 19.92 -9.51 4.45
C GLU A 164 19.23 -10.89 4.40
N ASP A 165 17.94 -10.97 4.69
CA ASP A 165 17.19 -12.24 4.75
C ASP A 165 16.74 -12.72 3.36
N TYR A 166 16.82 -11.86 2.32
CA TYR A 166 16.37 -12.21 0.96
C TYR A 166 17.09 -11.41 -0.12
N THR A 167 16.98 -11.84 -1.38
CA THR A 167 17.43 -11.10 -2.56
C THR A 167 16.36 -11.09 -3.65
N GLY A 168 16.31 -10.04 -4.46
CA GLY A 168 15.20 -9.80 -5.38
C GLY A 168 13.99 -9.24 -4.62
N GLY A 169 12.79 -9.44 -5.12
CA GLY A 169 11.57 -9.01 -4.45
C GLY A 169 11.37 -7.49 -4.38
N GLU A 170 11.96 -6.75 -5.31
CA GLU A 170 11.80 -5.30 -5.45
C GLU A 170 10.32 -4.97 -5.69
N SER A 171 9.82 -3.90 -5.06
CA SER A 171 8.50 -3.35 -5.37
C SER A 171 8.54 -2.69 -6.75
N LEU A 172 7.68 -3.14 -7.65
CA LEU A 172 7.62 -2.64 -9.03
C LEU A 172 6.45 -1.68 -9.18
N LEU A 173 6.71 -0.53 -9.78
CA LEU A 173 5.68 0.39 -10.24
C LEU A 173 5.85 0.63 -11.75
N VAL A 174 4.77 0.50 -12.51
CA VAL A 174 4.78 0.75 -13.95
C VAL A 174 3.76 1.82 -14.28
N THR A 175 4.25 2.95 -14.78
CA THR A 175 3.41 4.07 -15.25
C THR A 175 3.26 4.00 -16.76
N GLN A 176 2.02 4.02 -17.23
CA GLN A 176 1.69 4.04 -18.65
C GLN A 176 0.99 5.34 -19.04
N ARG A 177 1.70 6.19 -19.78
CA ARG A 177 1.14 7.40 -20.39
C ARG A 177 0.40 7.06 -21.69
N PRO A 178 -0.66 7.78 -22.05
CA PRO A 178 -1.31 7.60 -23.35
C PRO A 178 -0.32 7.79 -24.52
N ARG A 179 -0.33 6.86 -25.48
CA ARG A 179 0.50 6.88 -26.69
C ARG A 179 2.02 6.92 -26.43
N ALA A 180 2.46 6.40 -25.30
CA ALA A 180 3.87 6.28 -24.93
C ALA A 180 4.18 4.86 -24.45
N GLN A 181 5.46 4.51 -24.43
CA GLN A 181 5.93 3.28 -23.81
C GLN A 181 5.78 3.41 -22.28
N SER A 182 5.61 2.28 -21.60
CA SER A 182 5.54 2.22 -20.15
C SER A 182 6.92 2.49 -19.54
N VAL A 183 6.91 3.18 -18.40
CA VAL A 183 8.12 3.38 -17.58
C VAL A 183 7.96 2.56 -16.31
N GLY A 184 8.97 1.73 -16.01
CA GLY A 184 9.03 0.92 -14.80
C GLY A 184 10.03 1.48 -13.80
N GLU A 185 9.65 1.43 -12.53
CA GLU A 185 10.49 1.73 -11.37
C GLU A 185 10.61 0.46 -10.53
N ALA A 186 11.83 0.10 -10.13
CA ALA A 186 12.11 -0.95 -9.17
C ALA A 186 12.57 -0.31 -7.86
N ILE A 187 11.82 -0.50 -6.80
CA ILE A 187 12.01 0.18 -5.53
C ILE A 187 12.39 -0.85 -4.48
N THR A 188 13.58 -0.71 -3.93
CA THR A 188 14.03 -1.48 -2.77
C THR A 188 13.70 -0.72 -1.50
N LEU A 189 13.13 -1.40 -0.52
CA LEU A 189 12.80 -0.86 0.79
C LEU A 189 13.60 -1.59 1.86
N ASP A 190 14.12 -0.84 2.80
CA ASP A 190 14.64 -1.41 4.03
C ASP A 190 13.52 -1.81 4.98
N GLN A 191 13.84 -2.69 5.95
CA GLN A 191 12.87 -3.14 6.96
C GLN A 191 12.23 -1.97 7.69
N GLY A 192 10.90 -1.92 7.69
CA GLY A 192 10.11 -0.89 8.37
C GLY A 192 9.98 0.44 7.62
N GLU A 193 10.63 0.60 6.46
CA GLU A 193 10.31 1.70 5.54
C GLU A 193 8.95 1.48 4.89
N VAL A 194 8.35 2.58 4.44
CA VAL A 194 7.00 2.56 3.88
C VAL A 194 7.01 3.15 2.47
N LEU A 195 6.45 2.40 1.52
CA LEU A 195 6.16 2.85 0.17
C LEU A 195 4.69 3.27 0.08
N ILE A 196 4.44 4.48 -0.36
CA ILE A 196 3.11 5.04 -0.65
C ILE A 196 2.96 5.13 -2.15
N PHE A 197 1.90 4.56 -2.72
CA PHE A 197 1.70 4.53 -4.17
C PHE A 197 0.21 4.45 -4.55
N PRO A 198 -0.16 4.82 -5.80
CA PRO A 198 -1.54 4.77 -6.24
C PRO A 198 -1.98 3.37 -6.63
N ASN A 199 -3.22 3.01 -6.28
CA ASN A 199 -3.83 1.74 -6.66
C ASN A 199 -4.01 1.57 -8.17
N LYS A 200 -4.32 2.66 -8.89
CA LYS A 200 -4.72 2.56 -10.29
C LYS A 200 -4.26 3.73 -11.16
N HIS A 201 -4.48 4.94 -10.72
CA HIS A 201 -4.29 6.14 -11.52
C HIS A 201 -3.59 7.23 -10.72
N ARG A 202 -2.84 8.08 -11.45
CA ARG A 202 -2.36 9.36 -10.91
C ARG A 202 -2.55 10.49 -11.92
N PRO A 203 -2.64 11.77 -11.46
CA PRO A 203 -2.53 12.91 -12.34
C PRO A 203 -1.09 13.08 -12.84
N VAL A 204 -0.95 13.53 -14.07
CA VAL A 204 0.32 14.00 -14.62
C VAL A 204 0.07 15.33 -15.30
N GLU A 205 0.96 16.29 -15.08
CA GLU A 205 0.88 17.59 -15.72
C GLU A 205 1.16 17.47 -17.23
N GLY A 206 0.37 18.17 -18.01
CA GLY A 206 0.50 18.26 -19.46
C GLY A 206 0.33 19.71 -19.94
N LYS A 207 0.48 19.95 -21.22
CA LYS A 207 0.41 21.30 -21.81
C LYS A 207 -0.91 22.06 -21.56
N ARG A 208 -2.00 21.34 -21.25
CA ARG A 208 -3.36 21.90 -21.06
C ARG A 208 -3.97 21.54 -19.70
N GLY A 209 -3.14 21.33 -18.68
CA GLY A 209 -3.55 20.88 -17.35
C GLY A 209 -3.24 19.42 -17.12
N HIS A 210 -3.85 18.81 -16.09
CA HIS A 210 -3.56 17.45 -15.70
C HIS A 210 -4.37 16.43 -16.50
N TYR A 211 -3.76 15.27 -16.75
CA TYR A 211 -4.42 14.11 -17.35
C TYR A 211 -4.11 12.84 -16.54
N ARG A 212 -4.97 11.86 -16.67
CA ARG A 212 -4.87 10.59 -15.95
C ARG A 212 -3.89 9.64 -16.65
N VAL A 213 -2.98 9.04 -15.88
CA VAL A 213 -2.16 7.92 -16.33
C VAL A 213 -2.44 6.68 -15.50
N ASN A 214 -2.29 5.50 -16.13
CA ASN A 214 -2.41 4.23 -15.46
C ASN A 214 -1.12 3.91 -14.70
N VAL A 215 -1.28 3.38 -13.49
CA VAL A 215 -0.20 2.80 -12.70
C VAL A 215 -0.56 1.34 -12.43
N ARG A 216 0.41 0.45 -12.58
CA ARG A 216 0.35 -0.94 -12.12
C ARG A 216 1.48 -1.15 -11.14
N HIS A 217 1.27 -2.06 -10.21
CA HIS A 217 2.28 -2.43 -9.24
C HIS A 217 2.41 -3.94 -9.14
N GLY A 218 3.52 -4.39 -8.57
CA GLY A 218 3.83 -5.79 -8.41
C GLY A 218 5.11 -5.97 -7.58
N VAL A 219 5.60 -7.20 -7.55
CA VAL A 219 6.86 -7.56 -6.87
C VAL A 219 7.68 -8.40 -7.84
N SER A 220 8.97 -8.07 -8.02
CA SER A 220 9.89 -8.84 -8.83
C SER A 220 10.12 -10.23 -8.23
N PRO A 221 10.59 -11.22 -9.02
CA PRO A 221 10.88 -12.54 -8.47
C PRO A 221 11.89 -12.46 -7.30
N LEU A 222 11.53 -13.13 -6.20
CA LEU A 222 12.45 -13.38 -5.11
C LEU A 222 13.51 -14.36 -5.60
N ARG A 223 14.79 -14.05 -5.43
CA ARG A 223 15.89 -14.90 -5.92
C ARG A 223 16.41 -15.84 -4.85
N SER A 224 16.28 -15.46 -3.58
CA SER A 224 16.63 -16.29 -2.44
C SER A 224 15.95 -15.79 -1.18
N GLY A 225 15.78 -16.67 -0.18
CA GLY A 225 15.28 -16.32 1.15
C GLY A 225 13.77 -16.21 1.23
N GLU A 226 13.29 -15.45 2.23
CA GLU A 226 11.86 -15.25 2.51
C GLU A 226 11.57 -13.79 2.80
N ARG A 227 10.53 -13.25 2.17
CA ARG A 227 10.14 -11.85 2.29
C ARG A 227 8.71 -11.71 2.78
N TYR A 228 8.54 -11.04 3.92
CA TYR A 228 7.24 -10.61 4.43
C TYR A 228 7.03 -9.12 4.14
N ALA A 229 5.80 -8.77 3.80
CA ALA A 229 5.37 -7.38 3.66
C ALA A 229 3.95 -7.20 4.20
N LEU A 230 3.67 -6.01 4.73
CA LEU A 230 2.35 -5.59 5.17
C LEU A 230 1.79 -4.57 4.17
N GLY A 231 0.65 -4.88 3.59
CA GLY A 231 -0.12 -3.97 2.75
C GLY A 231 -1.27 -3.34 3.53
N ILE A 232 -1.39 -2.02 3.45
CA ILE A 232 -2.50 -1.26 4.04
C ILE A 232 -3.31 -0.66 2.89
N ILE A 233 -4.46 -1.24 2.65
CA ILE A 233 -5.50 -0.72 1.77
C ILE A 233 -6.55 -0.06 2.66
N PHE A 234 -7.04 1.10 2.27
CA PHE A 234 -7.88 1.92 3.15
C PHE A 234 -9.38 1.62 3.01
N HIS A 235 -9.85 1.22 1.84
CA HIS A 235 -11.25 0.81 1.65
C HIS A 235 -11.46 -0.64 2.08
N ASP A 236 -12.66 -0.95 2.55
CA ASP A 236 -13.07 -2.33 2.79
C ASP A 236 -13.60 -2.95 1.49
N ALA A 237 -13.63 -4.27 1.40
CA ALA A 237 -14.17 -5.06 0.30
C ALA A 237 -15.59 -5.58 0.61
N GLU A 238 -16.28 -6.06 -0.43
CA GLU A 238 -17.56 -6.77 -0.34
C GLU A 238 -17.43 -8.14 0.32
#